data_63ef8e9674d46647a860768059d90e78
#
_entry.id   63ef8e9674d46647a860768059d90e78
#
_cell.length_a   1.000
_cell.length_b   1.000
_cell.length_c   1.000
_cell.angle_alpha   90.00
_cell.angle_beta   90.00
_cell.angle_gamma   90.00
#
_symmetry.space_group_name_H-M   'P 1'
#
loop_
_entity.id
_entity.type
_entity.pdbx_description
1 polymer ?
#
loop_
_entity_poly.entity_id
_entity_poly.type
_entity_poly.pdbx_seq_one_letter_code
_entity_poly.pdbx_strand_id
1 'polypeptide(L)'
;MKHLPIIILLMVGSTALAQTNHMQHMKTDSAAHKQTMPHDHAKMMADMQHDTTKHMMMMTSQFSRDLPMNRDGSGTSWVPDETPMYMYMVHSKNWMHMFHGSFFARYNDQDVFNKGRRGGSQFDAPNWFMYMAQRKVGNNGLFSVNTMFSFDPFTVGPGGYPLLYQTGESYKGAKLVDKQHPHDLFAELSVAYTQRVAKNTDVYLSVGMPGEPALGPPVFMHRLSAMNNPDAPLSHHYADATHITFGTATLGFRYKNVKLEGSVFTGREPDEYRYDFDKPRFDSYSVRLSVNPSKEWALQVSNGWLKSPEVAEPNDNVNRFTASAIHTKMLGDDSYVATTLVYGQNRHHGRTQPAVLLENSLQLHKTAIYGRYEYVQKDAGELDLEDMFANDPNFNINAVTLGVNRILATVKQTNLTMGLQSTLNFSPAALKPLYGSSPVAFQVYLRINPALMKMGETKRSHQEMNMDM
;
A
#
# COMPACT_ATOMS: atom_id res chain seq x y z
N MET A 1 -16.48 17.44 -31.79
CA MET A 1 -16.70 18.52 -30.84
C MET A 1 -18.10 18.43 -30.29
N LYS A 2 -18.28 18.00 -29.03
CA LYS A 2 -19.45 18.26 -28.18
C LYS A 2 -19.27 17.62 -26.82
N HIS A 3 -19.05 18.47 -25.84
CA HIS A 3 -19.35 18.40 -24.41
C HIS A 3 -18.69 17.29 -23.59
N LEU A 4 -17.54 17.66 -23.02
CA LEU A 4 -16.95 17.07 -21.81
C LEU A 4 -17.71 17.67 -20.61
N PRO A 5 -18.34 16.92 -19.73
CA PRO A 5 -18.85 17.47 -18.47
C PRO A 5 -17.65 17.62 -17.51
N ILE A 6 -17.34 18.87 -17.22
CA ILE A 6 -16.41 19.26 -16.15
C ILE A 6 -17.12 18.94 -14.82
N ILE A 7 -16.68 17.91 -14.14
CA ILE A 7 -17.06 17.68 -12.73
C ILE A 7 -16.16 18.59 -11.90
N ILE A 8 -16.74 19.72 -11.46
CA ILE A 8 -16.12 20.65 -10.51
C ILE A 8 -16.09 19.95 -9.14
N LEU A 9 -14.91 19.55 -8.72
CA LEU A 9 -14.65 19.09 -7.35
C LEU A 9 -14.57 20.33 -6.45
N LEU A 10 -15.60 20.54 -5.61
CA LEU A 10 -15.62 21.61 -4.62
C LEU A 10 -14.50 21.37 -3.58
N MET A 11 -13.42 22.09 -3.71
CA MET A 11 -12.46 22.28 -2.64
C MET A 11 -13.08 23.25 -1.63
N VAL A 12 -13.53 22.74 -0.51
CA VAL A 12 -13.89 23.56 0.65
C VAL A 12 -12.59 24.04 1.30
N GLY A 13 -12.20 25.26 0.95
CA GLY A 13 -11.14 25.97 1.64
C GLY A 13 -11.66 26.49 2.98
N SER A 14 -11.24 25.91 4.07
CA SER A 14 -11.46 26.46 5.42
C SER A 14 -10.45 27.57 5.68
N THR A 15 -10.92 28.82 5.60
CA THR A 15 -10.17 29.98 6.11
C THR A 15 -10.23 29.96 7.63
N ALA A 16 -9.08 29.73 8.26
CA ALA A 16 -8.92 29.90 9.69
C ALA A 16 -8.85 31.40 10.03
N LEU A 17 -9.88 31.91 10.71
CA LEU A 17 -9.85 33.21 11.35
C LEU A 17 -9.03 33.10 12.64
N ALA A 18 -7.89 33.76 12.67
CA ALA A 18 -7.11 33.94 13.86
C ALA A 18 -7.81 34.97 14.80
N GLN A 19 -8.28 34.49 15.93
CA GLN A 19 -8.67 35.41 17.04
C GLN A 19 -7.46 35.66 17.93
N THR A 20 -7.04 36.90 17.94
CA THR A 20 -6.11 37.44 18.91
C THR A 20 -6.82 37.69 20.23
N ASN A 21 -6.47 36.96 21.27
CA ASN A 21 -6.90 37.29 22.64
C ASN A 21 -5.77 37.99 23.39
N HIS A 22 -6.11 39.19 23.87
CA HIS A 22 -5.33 40.04 24.77
C HIS A 22 -5.05 39.30 26.08
N MET A 23 -3.78 39.23 26.49
CA MET A 23 -3.39 38.91 27.86
C MET A 23 -3.35 40.20 28.69
N GLN A 24 -4.22 40.29 29.67
CA GLN A 24 -4.13 41.28 30.76
C GLN A 24 -3.09 40.80 31.79
N HIS A 25 -2.18 41.72 32.12
CA HIS A 25 -1.25 41.61 33.25
C HIS A 25 -1.98 41.54 34.58
N MET A 26 -1.70 40.53 35.37
CA MET A 26 -1.87 40.56 36.81
C MET A 26 -0.50 40.38 37.46
N LYS A 27 -0.04 41.45 38.13
CA LYS A 27 1.07 41.40 39.08
C LYS A 27 0.54 40.84 40.40
N THR A 28 1.20 39.84 40.94
CA THR A 28 1.14 39.51 42.37
C THR A 28 2.54 39.16 42.85
N ASP A 29 3.00 39.96 43.80
CA ASP A 29 4.17 39.69 44.63
C ASP A 29 3.94 38.44 45.46
N SER A 30 4.93 37.55 45.56
CA SER A 30 5.13 36.78 46.77
C SER A 30 6.55 36.20 46.88
N ALA A 31 6.98 36.22 48.09
CA ALA A 31 8.31 36.03 48.60
C ALA A 31 8.94 34.66 48.32
N ALA A 32 10.27 34.70 48.36
CA ALA A 32 11.19 33.59 48.24
C ALA A 32 10.88 32.39 49.16
N HIS A 33 10.78 31.20 48.51
CA HIS A 33 11.14 29.95 49.16
C HIS A 33 12.13 29.21 48.26
N LYS A 34 13.41 29.26 48.63
CA LYS A 34 14.45 28.38 48.09
C LYS A 34 14.17 26.95 48.60
N GLN A 35 13.50 26.15 47.81
CA GLN A 35 13.58 24.69 47.95
C GLN A 35 14.62 24.16 46.97
N THR A 36 15.72 23.66 47.51
CA THR A 36 16.72 22.83 46.81
C THR A 36 16.04 21.58 46.29
N MET A 37 15.84 21.48 44.98
CA MET A 37 15.45 20.25 44.37
C MET A 37 16.57 19.20 44.44
N PRO A 38 16.26 17.96 44.77
CA PRO A 38 17.28 16.89 44.82
C PRO A 38 17.88 16.64 43.45
N HIS A 39 19.17 16.39 43.42
CA HIS A 39 20.00 16.11 42.23
C HIS A 39 19.49 14.89 41.38
N ASP A 40 18.54 14.12 41.90
CA ASP A 40 18.00 12.93 41.22
C ASP A 40 17.04 13.22 40.06
N HIS A 41 16.33 14.37 40.06
CA HIS A 41 15.41 14.70 38.97
C HIS A 41 16.11 15.04 37.65
N ALA A 42 17.28 15.68 37.69
CA ALA A 42 18.05 16.00 36.49
C ALA A 42 18.62 14.71 35.83
N LYS A 43 19.05 13.75 36.68
CA LYS A 43 19.55 12.47 36.22
C LYS A 43 18.42 11.59 35.62
N MET A 44 17.25 11.58 36.27
CA MET A 44 16.08 10.88 35.78
C MET A 44 15.55 11.47 34.46
N MET A 45 15.58 12.80 34.27
CA MET A 45 15.24 13.45 33.01
C MET A 45 16.30 13.20 31.93
N ALA A 46 17.58 13.17 32.27
CA ALA A 46 18.65 12.83 31.33
C ALA A 46 18.59 11.36 30.91
N ASP A 47 18.30 10.44 31.84
CA ASP A 47 18.12 9.02 31.54
C ASP A 47 16.85 8.77 30.72
N MET A 48 15.74 9.48 30.97
CA MET A 48 14.54 9.44 30.13
C MET A 48 14.78 9.98 28.72
N GLN A 49 15.56 11.08 28.60
CA GLN A 49 15.90 11.68 27.32
C GLN A 49 16.89 10.80 26.54
N HIS A 50 17.82 10.15 27.22
CA HIS A 50 18.78 9.21 26.63
C HIS A 50 18.08 7.92 26.18
N ASP A 51 17.09 7.44 26.92
CA ASP A 51 16.33 6.22 26.58
C ASP A 51 15.37 6.48 25.39
N THR A 52 14.71 7.66 25.35
CA THR A 52 13.87 8.08 24.21
C THR A 52 14.70 8.29 22.94
N THR A 53 15.88 8.87 23.06
CA THR A 53 16.79 9.09 21.93
C THR A 53 17.33 7.75 21.41
N LYS A 54 17.58 6.79 22.30
CA LYS A 54 18.04 5.44 21.96
C LYS A 54 16.94 4.62 21.27
N HIS A 55 15.68 4.77 21.69
CA HIS A 55 14.53 4.17 21.03
C HIS A 55 14.25 4.81 19.66
N MET A 56 14.28 6.15 19.54
CA MET A 56 14.14 6.83 18.26
C MET A 56 15.25 6.47 17.26
N MET A 57 16.47 6.19 17.74
CA MET A 57 17.57 5.74 16.87
C MET A 57 17.40 4.32 16.30
N MET A 58 16.46 3.50 16.81
CA MET A 58 16.20 2.15 16.30
C MET A 58 15.07 2.09 15.27
N MET A 59 14.22 3.11 15.19
CA MET A 59 13.08 3.15 14.27
C MET A 59 13.43 3.85 12.96
N THR A 60 14.45 3.36 12.28
CA THR A 60 14.87 3.89 10.98
C THR A 60 14.31 3.06 9.83
N SER A 61 14.17 3.67 8.66
CA SER A 61 13.89 2.99 7.40
C SER A 61 14.85 1.82 7.18
N GLN A 62 14.39 0.75 6.54
CA GLN A 62 15.23 -0.39 6.14
C GLN A 62 16.32 0.00 5.13
N PHE A 63 16.06 1.05 4.37
CA PHE A 63 16.93 1.54 3.30
C PHE A 63 17.68 2.82 3.66
N SER A 64 17.62 3.24 4.92
CA SER A 64 18.34 4.42 5.42
C SER A 64 18.44 4.44 6.94
N ARG A 65 19.62 4.83 7.45
CA ARG A 65 19.79 5.09 8.87
C ARG A 65 19.43 6.52 9.30
N ASP A 66 19.11 7.37 8.34
CA ASP A 66 18.84 8.79 8.55
C ASP A 66 17.36 9.16 8.32
N LEU A 67 16.54 8.19 7.87
CA LEU A 67 15.12 8.38 7.59
C LEU A 67 14.25 7.60 8.57
N PRO A 68 13.02 8.07 8.83
CA PRO A 68 12.09 7.37 9.71
C PRO A 68 11.53 6.11 9.04
N MET A 69 11.20 5.10 9.84
CA MET A 69 10.62 3.84 9.36
C MET A 69 9.24 4.02 8.69
N ASN A 70 8.46 5.01 9.12
CA ASN A 70 7.16 5.35 8.53
C ASN A 70 7.22 5.62 7.02
N ARG A 71 8.41 5.92 6.48
CA ARG A 71 8.64 6.19 5.06
C ARG A 71 8.61 4.93 4.21
N ASP A 72 8.83 3.75 4.79
CA ASP A 72 8.90 2.51 4.04
C ASP A 72 7.49 2.08 3.59
N GLY A 73 7.33 1.86 2.28
CA GLY A 73 6.18 1.23 1.65
C GLY A 73 6.46 -0.25 1.37
N SER A 74 5.78 -0.85 0.40
CA SER A 74 6.10 -2.19 -0.09
C SER A 74 7.42 -2.21 -0.86
N GLY A 75 8.11 -3.35 -0.85
CA GLY A 75 9.42 -3.49 -1.48
C GLY A 75 10.39 -2.40 -1.02
N THR A 76 10.90 -1.62 -1.95
CA THR A 76 11.76 -0.48 -1.67
C THR A 76 11.07 0.88 -1.85
N SER A 77 9.74 0.91 -2.02
CA SER A 77 8.98 2.13 -2.27
C SER A 77 8.88 3.05 -1.05
N TRP A 78 8.50 4.31 -1.29
CA TRP A 78 8.30 5.30 -0.22
C TRP A 78 6.84 5.72 -0.09
N VAL A 79 6.44 5.99 1.17
CA VAL A 79 5.22 6.68 1.56
C VAL A 79 5.57 7.97 2.32
N PRO A 80 4.61 8.86 2.63
CA PRO A 80 4.84 10.02 3.48
C PRO A 80 5.35 9.64 4.88
N ASP A 81 6.23 10.47 5.47
CA ASP A 81 6.75 10.26 6.83
C ASP A 81 5.67 10.35 7.92
N GLU A 82 4.56 11.02 7.62
CA GLU A 82 3.39 11.11 8.52
C GLU A 82 2.46 9.89 8.42
N THR A 83 2.82 8.87 7.63
CA THR A 83 2.00 7.65 7.52
C THR A 83 1.97 6.91 8.86
N PRO A 84 0.80 6.75 9.50
CA PRO A 84 0.67 6.00 10.74
C PRO A 84 0.92 4.50 10.50
N MET A 85 1.54 3.84 11.47
CA MET A 85 1.92 2.44 11.37
C MET A 85 0.91 1.52 12.09
N TYR A 86 0.42 0.50 11.38
CA TYR A 86 -0.46 -0.54 11.88
C TYR A 86 0.31 -1.85 11.97
N MET A 87 1.08 -2.03 13.06
CA MET A 87 1.96 -3.18 13.23
C MET A 87 2.21 -3.51 14.70
N TYR A 88 2.67 -4.73 14.94
CA TYR A 88 3.29 -5.11 16.20
C TYR A 88 4.79 -4.97 16.07
N MET A 89 5.44 -4.46 17.11
CA MET A 89 6.88 -4.28 17.14
C MET A 89 7.47 -4.96 18.40
N VAL A 90 8.52 -5.75 18.18
CA VAL A 90 9.25 -6.43 19.23
C VAL A 90 10.74 -6.15 19.06
N HIS A 91 11.41 -5.79 20.16
CA HIS A 91 12.86 -5.58 20.18
C HIS A 91 13.54 -6.75 20.88
N SER A 92 14.54 -7.32 20.23
CA SER A 92 15.51 -8.21 20.86
C SER A 92 16.87 -7.50 20.92
N LYS A 93 17.88 -8.14 21.53
CA LYS A 93 19.19 -7.51 21.81
C LYS A 93 19.77 -6.69 20.64
N ASN A 94 19.70 -7.21 19.42
CA ASN A 94 20.31 -6.59 18.22
C ASN A 94 19.34 -6.44 17.04
N TRP A 95 18.11 -6.94 17.16
CA TRP A 95 17.13 -6.94 16.11
C TRP A 95 15.87 -6.18 16.53
N MET A 96 15.29 -5.50 15.56
CA MET A 96 13.92 -5.01 15.60
C MET A 96 13.07 -5.92 14.72
N HIS A 97 11.96 -6.41 15.25
CA HIS A 97 11.03 -7.29 14.57
C HIS A 97 9.69 -6.58 14.44
N MET A 98 9.08 -6.68 13.27
CA MET A 98 7.81 -6.06 12.97
C MET A 98 6.89 -7.10 12.34
N PHE A 99 5.61 -7.04 12.71
CA PHE A 99 4.57 -7.91 12.17
C PHE A 99 3.39 -7.05 11.79
N HIS A 100 2.94 -7.15 10.56
CA HIS A 100 1.73 -6.50 10.11
C HIS A 100 0.99 -7.38 9.12
N GLY A 101 -0.25 -7.02 8.82
CA GLY A 101 -1.09 -7.83 7.94
C GLY A 101 -2.54 -7.42 8.03
N SER A 102 -3.33 -8.00 7.18
CA SER A 102 -4.78 -7.81 7.14
C SER A 102 -5.46 -9.11 6.71
N PHE A 103 -6.56 -9.41 7.35
CA PHE A 103 -7.44 -10.52 7.00
C PHE A 103 -8.85 -9.98 6.85
N PHE A 104 -9.47 -10.18 5.69
CA PHE A 104 -10.85 -9.81 5.43
C PHE A 104 -11.69 -11.07 5.26
N ALA A 105 -12.72 -11.23 6.05
CA ALA A 105 -13.78 -12.20 5.78
C ALA A 105 -14.97 -11.43 5.20
N ARG A 106 -15.38 -11.73 3.96
CA ARG A 106 -16.37 -10.90 3.26
C ARG A 106 -17.35 -11.70 2.42
N TYR A 107 -18.51 -11.10 2.22
CA TYR A 107 -19.41 -11.41 1.11
C TYR A 107 -19.21 -10.35 0.02
N ASN A 108 -18.96 -10.78 -1.20
CA ASN A 108 -18.74 -9.95 -2.37
C ASN A 108 -19.77 -10.33 -3.44
N ASP A 109 -20.48 -9.33 -3.98
CA ASP A 109 -21.41 -9.49 -5.10
C ASP A 109 -21.17 -8.38 -6.12
N GLN A 110 -20.83 -8.75 -7.35
CA GLN A 110 -20.36 -7.81 -8.39
C GLN A 110 -21.45 -7.30 -9.32
N ASP A 111 -22.65 -7.86 -9.31
CA ASP A 111 -23.84 -7.34 -10.03
C ASP A 111 -25.12 -7.63 -9.25
N VAL A 112 -25.31 -6.93 -8.14
CA VAL A 112 -26.40 -7.12 -7.16
C VAL A 112 -27.80 -7.13 -7.81
N PHE A 113 -27.95 -6.42 -8.91
CA PHE A 113 -29.24 -6.32 -9.63
C PHE A 113 -29.36 -7.28 -10.83
N ASN A 114 -28.33 -8.10 -11.08
CA ASN A 114 -28.27 -9.09 -12.18
C ASN A 114 -28.65 -8.48 -13.55
N LYS A 115 -28.12 -7.28 -13.83
CA LYS A 115 -28.44 -6.56 -15.09
C LYS A 115 -27.54 -6.97 -16.24
N GLY A 116 -26.39 -7.58 -15.94
CA GLY A 116 -25.43 -8.12 -16.89
C GLY A 116 -25.51 -9.64 -17.00
N ARG A 117 -24.67 -10.18 -17.89
CA ARG A 117 -24.40 -11.62 -18.01
C ARG A 117 -23.07 -12.00 -17.35
N ARG A 118 -22.29 -10.97 -16.95
CA ARG A 118 -21.02 -11.09 -16.24
C ARG A 118 -21.21 -10.55 -14.82
N GLY A 119 -20.39 -10.98 -13.93
CA GLY A 119 -20.50 -10.72 -12.50
C GLY A 119 -20.42 -12.01 -11.72
N GLY A 120 -20.79 -11.98 -10.48
CA GLY A 120 -20.80 -13.14 -9.61
C GLY A 120 -20.69 -12.75 -8.15
N SER A 121 -20.99 -13.70 -7.29
CA SER A 121 -20.90 -13.52 -5.85
C SER A 121 -20.07 -14.61 -5.21
N GLN A 122 -19.38 -14.27 -4.12
CA GLN A 122 -18.53 -15.21 -3.40
C GLN A 122 -18.43 -14.80 -1.92
N PHE A 123 -18.33 -15.83 -1.05
CA PHE A 123 -17.75 -15.68 0.28
C PHE A 123 -16.27 -16.03 0.17
N ASP A 124 -15.42 -15.08 0.56
CA ASP A 124 -13.98 -15.24 0.51
C ASP A 124 -13.28 -14.51 1.68
N ALA A 125 -11.98 -14.71 1.78
CA ALA A 125 -11.20 -14.03 2.80
C ALA A 125 -9.81 -13.66 2.29
N PRO A 126 -9.68 -12.60 1.45
CA PRO A 126 -8.38 -12.12 1.02
C PRO A 126 -7.55 -11.63 2.21
N ASN A 127 -6.26 -11.98 2.20
CA ASN A 127 -5.41 -11.74 3.35
C ASN A 127 -3.93 -11.66 2.96
N TRP A 128 -3.16 -11.08 3.87
CA TRP A 128 -1.70 -11.07 3.80
C TRP A 128 -1.12 -10.84 5.19
N PHE A 129 0.05 -11.41 5.44
CA PHE A 129 0.80 -11.32 6.69
C PHE A 129 2.27 -11.10 6.37
N MET A 130 2.87 -10.09 6.96
CA MET A 130 4.26 -9.75 6.72
C MET A 130 5.04 -9.71 8.03
N TYR A 131 6.21 -10.33 7.99
CA TYR A 131 7.24 -10.22 9.00
C TYR A 131 8.42 -9.47 8.42
N MET A 132 8.90 -8.49 9.14
CA MET A 132 10.08 -7.71 8.82
C MET A 132 11.04 -7.73 9.99
N ALA A 133 12.33 -7.82 9.71
CA ALA A 133 13.34 -7.71 10.74
C ALA A 133 14.52 -6.89 10.23
N GLN A 134 15.09 -6.06 11.10
CA GLN A 134 16.29 -5.31 10.78
C GLN A 134 17.27 -5.24 11.93
N ARG A 135 18.55 -5.12 11.59
CA ARG A 135 19.63 -4.93 12.56
C ARG A 135 20.71 -4.00 12.00
N LYS A 136 21.33 -3.25 12.90
CA LYS A 136 22.51 -2.45 12.58
C LYS A 136 23.72 -3.35 12.36
N VAL A 137 24.55 -3.05 11.36
CA VAL A 137 25.81 -3.74 11.05
C VAL A 137 26.93 -2.70 11.08
N GLY A 138 27.77 -2.78 12.08
CA GLY A 138 28.80 -1.77 12.33
C GLY A 138 28.20 -0.36 12.51
N ASN A 139 28.98 0.66 12.20
CA ASN A 139 28.58 2.07 12.41
C ASN A 139 27.67 2.62 11.32
N ASN A 140 27.74 2.09 10.11
CA ASN A 140 27.10 2.66 8.93
C ASN A 140 26.20 1.68 8.17
N GLY A 141 26.25 0.39 8.48
CA GLY A 141 25.45 -0.64 7.81
C GLY A 141 24.11 -0.89 8.47
N LEU A 142 23.15 -1.39 7.70
CA LEU A 142 21.87 -1.91 8.12
C LEU A 142 21.56 -3.15 7.30
N PHE A 143 21.16 -4.23 7.96
CA PHE A 143 20.71 -5.45 7.29
C PHE A 143 19.23 -5.67 7.62
N SER A 144 18.44 -5.99 6.62
CA SER A 144 17.00 -6.27 6.77
C SER A 144 16.59 -7.56 6.06
N VAL A 145 15.52 -8.15 6.57
CA VAL A 145 14.86 -9.36 6.02
C VAL A 145 13.37 -9.10 6.02
N ASN A 146 12.69 -9.40 4.92
CA ASN A 146 11.24 -9.34 4.82
C ASN A 146 10.70 -10.67 4.34
N THR A 147 9.54 -11.04 4.88
CA THR A 147 8.79 -12.23 4.46
C THR A 147 7.31 -11.90 4.50
N MET A 148 6.62 -12.10 3.37
CA MET A 148 5.19 -11.91 3.27
C MET A 148 4.53 -13.20 2.82
N PHE A 149 3.41 -13.53 3.46
CA PHE A 149 2.59 -14.70 3.17
C PHE A 149 1.17 -14.29 2.85
N SER A 150 0.52 -15.03 1.95
CA SER A 150 -0.91 -14.95 1.73
C SER A 150 -1.52 -16.35 1.76
N PHE A 151 -2.66 -16.48 2.44
CA PHE A 151 -3.46 -17.69 2.44
C PHE A 151 -4.60 -17.63 1.40
N ASP A 152 -4.55 -16.68 0.47
CA ASP A 152 -5.53 -16.56 -0.61
C ASP A 152 -5.77 -17.86 -1.37
N PRO A 153 -4.75 -18.71 -1.68
CA PRO A 153 -5.01 -19.98 -2.34
C PRO A 153 -6.00 -20.88 -1.62
N PHE A 154 -6.12 -20.75 -0.29
CA PHE A 154 -7.08 -21.52 0.54
C PHE A 154 -8.37 -20.76 0.82
N THR A 155 -8.30 -19.42 0.98
CA THR A 155 -9.40 -18.61 1.51
C THR A 155 -10.16 -17.85 0.43
N VAL A 156 -9.56 -17.71 -0.74
CA VAL A 156 -10.17 -17.11 -1.95
C VAL A 156 -10.40 -18.20 -2.98
N GLY A 157 -9.47 -19.15 -3.09
CA GLY A 157 -9.46 -20.23 -4.05
C GLY A 157 -8.69 -19.89 -5.33
N PRO A 158 -8.26 -20.92 -6.08
CA PRO A 158 -7.33 -20.74 -7.19
C PRO A 158 -7.90 -19.97 -8.39
N GLY A 159 -9.22 -19.91 -8.53
CA GLY A 159 -9.91 -19.14 -9.59
C GLY A 159 -10.11 -17.66 -9.23
N GLY A 160 -9.58 -17.17 -8.09
CA GLY A 160 -9.72 -15.79 -7.66
C GLY A 160 -11.13 -15.43 -7.19
N TYR A 161 -11.36 -14.14 -6.94
CA TYR A 161 -12.66 -13.63 -6.53
C TYR A 161 -13.29 -12.71 -7.60
N PRO A 162 -14.63 -12.64 -7.67
CA PRO A 162 -15.32 -11.79 -8.63
C PRO A 162 -14.94 -10.31 -8.45
N LEU A 163 -14.54 -9.68 -9.56
CA LEU A 163 -14.26 -8.23 -9.65
C LEU A 163 -14.45 -7.80 -11.10
N LEU A 164 -15.56 -7.13 -11.40
CA LEU A 164 -15.91 -6.71 -12.75
C LEU A 164 -14.79 -5.93 -13.42
N TYR A 165 -14.52 -6.26 -14.68
CA TYR A 165 -13.48 -5.67 -15.54
C TYR A 165 -12.04 -5.94 -15.10
N GLN A 166 -11.80 -6.73 -14.05
CA GLN A 166 -10.44 -7.11 -13.69
C GLN A 166 -9.96 -8.24 -14.60
N THR A 167 -8.70 -8.14 -15.01
CA THR A 167 -8.02 -9.06 -15.93
C THR A 167 -6.56 -9.18 -15.53
N GLY A 168 -5.77 -9.97 -16.22
CA GLY A 168 -4.32 -9.94 -16.13
C GLY A 168 -3.67 -11.28 -15.89
N GLU A 169 -4.40 -12.33 -15.49
CA GLU A 169 -3.84 -13.67 -15.30
C GLU A 169 -4.69 -14.77 -15.92
N SER A 170 -4.21 -15.99 -15.84
CA SER A 170 -4.89 -17.18 -16.34
C SER A 170 -5.05 -18.24 -15.26
N TYR A 171 -6.07 -19.11 -15.44
CA TYR A 171 -6.28 -20.29 -14.62
C TYR A 171 -6.79 -21.43 -15.47
N LYS A 172 -6.14 -22.60 -15.39
CA LYS A 172 -6.44 -23.78 -16.21
C LYS A 172 -6.42 -23.50 -17.72
N GLY A 173 -5.48 -22.66 -18.13
CA GLY A 173 -5.30 -22.28 -19.53
C GLY A 173 -6.31 -21.27 -20.09
N ALA A 174 -7.24 -20.76 -19.29
CA ALA A 174 -8.18 -19.70 -19.68
C ALA A 174 -7.79 -18.36 -19.00
N LYS A 175 -8.01 -17.24 -19.71
CA LYS A 175 -7.84 -15.90 -19.14
C LYS A 175 -8.81 -15.72 -17.96
N LEU A 176 -8.33 -15.16 -16.84
CA LEU A 176 -9.18 -14.71 -15.75
C LEU A 176 -9.74 -13.33 -16.10
N VAL A 177 -11.04 -13.31 -16.43
CA VAL A 177 -11.76 -12.07 -16.72
C VAL A 177 -12.86 -11.88 -15.70
N ASP A 178 -13.07 -10.62 -15.28
CA ASP A 178 -13.99 -10.25 -14.20
C ASP A 178 -13.66 -10.92 -12.88
N LYS A 179 -12.36 -11.20 -12.69
CA LYS A 179 -11.84 -11.83 -11.48
C LYS A 179 -10.46 -11.26 -11.12
N GLN A 180 -10.25 -11.05 -9.83
CA GLN A 180 -8.92 -10.86 -9.28
C GLN A 180 -8.35 -12.21 -8.87
N HIS A 181 -7.16 -12.51 -9.35
CA HIS A 181 -6.42 -13.71 -8.99
C HIS A 181 -6.00 -13.73 -7.51
N PRO A 182 -5.80 -14.93 -6.90
CA PRO A 182 -5.25 -15.01 -5.55
C PRO A 182 -3.74 -14.74 -5.56
N HIS A 183 -3.22 -14.23 -4.46
CA HIS A 183 -1.77 -14.13 -4.25
C HIS A 183 -1.14 -15.51 -4.07
N ASP A 184 0.16 -15.61 -4.32
CA ASP A 184 0.96 -16.79 -3.96
C ASP A 184 1.10 -16.92 -2.45
N LEU A 185 1.30 -18.15 -1.96
CA LEU A 185 1.54 -18.41 -0.54
C LEU A 185 2.72 -17.59 -0.02
N PHE A 186 3.82 -17.53 -0.79
CA PHE A 186 4.96 -16.66 -0.51
C PHE A 186 4.89 -15.44 -1.44
N ALA A 187 4.47 -14.31 -0.90
CA ALA A 187 4.37 -13.05 -1.64
C ALA A 187 5.67 -12.22 -1.58
N GLU A 188 6.50 -12.39 -0.55
CA GLU A 188 7.83 -11.80 -0.45
C GLU A 188 8.76 -12.68 0.40
N LEU A 189 9.97 -12.88 -0.11
CA LEU A 189 11.14 -13.35 0.62
C LEU A 189 12.32 -12.51 0.17
N SER A 190 12.67 -11.48 0.92
CA SER A 190 13.70 -10.54 0.52
C SER A 190 14.71 -10.25 1.63
N VAL A 191 15.92 -9.90 1.21
CA VAL A 191 16.97 -9.41 2.08
C VAL A 191 17.55 -8.14 1.48
N ALA A 192 17.94 -7.19 2.35
CA ALA A 192 18.62 -5.99 1.90
C ALA A 192 19.80 -5.64 2.81
N TYR A 193 20.80 -5.03 2.21
CA TYR A 193 21.91 -4.41 2.91
C TYR A 193 22.02 -2.95 2.48
N THR A 194 21.97 -2.06 3.46
CA THR A 194 22.09 -0.62 3.29
C THR A 194 23.37 -0.13 3.93
N GLN A 195 24.14 0.65 3.20
CA GLN A 195 25.36 1.29 3.64
C GLN A 195 25.20 2.81 3.59
N ARG A 196 25.32 3.47 4.72
CA ARG A 196 25.47 4.92 4.76
C ARG A 196 26.88 5.27 4.33
N VAL A 197 27.01 5.95 3.18
CA VAL A 197 28.30 6.32 2.58
C VAL A 197 28.72 7.72 2.94
N ALA A 198 27.77 8.61 3.26
CA ALA A 198 28.02 9.96 3.76
C ALA A 198 26.79 10.44 4.59
N LYS A 199 26.89 11.63 5.17
CA LYS A 199 25.75 12.26 5.84
C LYS A 199 24.58 12.42 4.86
N ASN A 200 23.39 11.93 5.24
CA ASN A 200 22.19 11.92 4.41
C ASN A 200 22.34 11.19 3.06
N THR A 201 23.27 10.22 2.96
CA THR A 201 23.49 9.49 1.72
C THR A 201 23.66 8.01 2.00
N ASP A 202 22.80 7.20 1.39
CA ASP A 202 22.82 5.74 1.49
C ASP A 202 22.90 5.11 0.09
N VAL A 203 23.55 3.94 0.04
CA VAL A 203 23.49 3.00 -1.07
C VAL A 203 22.98 1.68 -0.52
N TYR A 204 22.11 1.00 -1.24
CA TYR A 204 21.61 -0.30 -0.80
C TYR A 204 21.43 -1.27 -1.97
N LEU A 205 21.52 -2.54 -1.65
CA LEU A 205 21.13 -3.65 -2.51
C LEU A 205 20.03 -4.44 -1.82
N SER A 206 18.94 -4.68 -2.54
CA SER A 206 17.84 -5.55 -2.13
C SER A 206 17.68 -6.70 -3.12
N VAL A 207 17.52 -7.92 -2.63
CA VAL A 207 17.31 -9.13 -3.46
C VAL A 207 16.12 -9.88 -2.88
N GLY A 208 15.20 -10.30 -3.76
CA GLY A 208 13.99 -11.04 -3.37
C GLY A 208 13.68 -12.21 -4.30
N MET A 209 13.08 -13.26 -3.71
CA MET A 209 12.60 -14.43 -4.43
C MET A 209 11.45 -15.08 -3.63
N PRO A 210 10.19 -14.60 -3.79
CA PRO A 210 9.83 -13.42 -4.58
C PRO A 210 10.19 -12.09 -3.92
N GLY A 211 10.08 -10.99 -4.72
CA GLY A 211 10.33 -9.62 -4.27
C GLY A 211 9.64 -8.61 -5.19
N GLU A 212 9.76 -7.32 -4.86
CA GLU A 212 9.16 -6.22 -5.60
C GLU A 212 10.26 -5.37 -6.27
N PRO A 213 10.29 -5.22 -7.61
CA PRO A 213 11.23 -4.35 -8.30
C PRO A 213 10.87 -2.86 -8.09
N ALA A 214 11.82 -1.98 -8.37
CA ALA A 214 11.62 -0.53 -8.35
C ALA A 214 10.77 -0.07 -9.56
N LEU A 215 9.50 -0.44 -9.55
CA LEU A 215 8.51 -0.12 -10.58
C LEU A 215 7.14 0.12 -9.93
N GLY A 216 6.58 1.30 -10.15
CA GLY A 216 5.28 1.67 -9.58
C GLY A 216 5.32 2.31 -8.20
N PRO A 217 4.14 2.73 -7.71
CA PRO A 217 3.92 3.12 -6.32
C PRO A 217 3.98 1.89 -5.39
N PRO A 218 3.92 2.07 -4.05
CA PRO A 218 3.65 0.95 -3.15
C PRO A 218 2.40 0.17 -3.58
N VAL A 219 2.43 -1.15 -3.49
CA VAL A 219 1.27 -1.98 -3.82
C VAL A 219 0.05 -1.59 -2.98
N PHE A 220 -1.15 -1.74 -3.53
CA PHE A 220 -2.39 -1.22 -2.93
C PHE A 220 -2.60 -1.65 -1.47
N MET A 221 -2.23 -2.87 -1.10
CA MET A 221 -2.35 -3.39 0.26
C MET A 221 -1.51 -2.61 1.30
N HIS A 222 -0.44 -1.95 0.85
CA HIS A 222 0.47 -1.16 1.68
C HIS A 222 0.20 0.35 1.58
N ARG A 223 -0.75 0.78 0.77
CA ARG A 223 -1.19 2.17 0.74
C ARG A 223 -2.25 2.45 1.80
N LEU A 224 -2.00 3.43 2.65
CA LEU A 224 -2.93 3.81 3.72
C LEU A 224 -4.31 4.23 3.18
N SER A 225 -4.36 4.85 1.99
CA SER A 225 -5.57 5.26 1.29
C SER A 225 -6.44 4.07 0.87
N ALA A 226 -5.83 2.90 0.59
CA ALA A 226 -6.50 1.68 0.16
C ALA A 226 -6.77 0.68 1.30
N MET A 227 -6.17 0.89 2.49
CA MET A 227 -6.17 -0.08 3.61
C MET A 227 -7.57 -0.58 4.01
N ASN A 228 -8.61 0.21 3.76
CA ASN A 228 -9.99 -0.10 4.14
C ASN A 228 -10.78 -0.80 3.04
N ASN A 229 -10.28 -0.82 1.80
CA ASN A 229 -10.92 -1.47 0.66
C ASN A 229 -10.32 -2.88 0.46
N PRO A 230 -11.12 -3.95 0.53
CA PRO A 230 -10.64 -5.31 0.34
C PRO A 230 -10.31 -5.68 -1.12
N ASP A 231 -10.67 -4.82 -2.10
CA ASP A 231 -10.45 -5.11 -3.52
C ASP A 231 -9.13 -4.54 -4.04
N ALA A 232 -8.48 -5.31 -4.90
CA ALA A 232 -7.45 -4.78 -5.78
C ALA A 232 -8.05 -3.67 -6.68
N PRO A 233 -7.29 -2.63 -7.03
CA PRO A 233 -7.75 -1.66 -8.01
C PRO A 233 -7.74 -2.25 -9.43
N LEU A 234 -8.65 -1.78 -10.29
CA LEU A 234 -8.66 -2.16 -11.71
C LEU A 234 -7.36 -1.73 -12.43
N SER A 235 -6.70 -0.70 -11.91
CA SER A 235 -5.41 -0.20 -12.39
C SER A 235 -4.20 -1.03 -11.92
N HIS A 236 -4.41 -2.11 -11.16
CA HIS A 236 -3.35 -2.94 -10.59
C HIS A 236 -2.31 -3.37 -11.64
N HIS A 237 -2.77 -3.95 -12.76
CA HIS A 237 -1.90 -4.40 -13.85
C HIS A 237 -1.24 -3.26 -14.66
N TYR A 238 -1.59 -1.99 -14.40
CA TYR A 238 -0.97 -0.81 -15.01
C TYR A 238 0.03 -0.12 -14.09
N ALA A 239 0.02 -0.44 -12.79
CA ALA A 239 0.74 0.35 -11.80
C ALA A 239 1.60 -0.46 -10.82
N ASP A 240 1.08 -1.51 -10.20
CA ASP A 240 1.69 -2.16 -9.06
C ASP A 240 1.59 -3.70 -9.04
N ALA A 241 1.28 -4.36 -10.18
CA ALA A 241 1.17 -5.82 -10.28
C ALA A 241 2.50 -6.57 -10.11
N THR A 242 3.64 -5.91 -10.33
CA THR A 242 4.97 -6.54 -10.20
C THR A 242 5.43 -6.73 -8.75
N HIS A 243 4.53 -6.62 -7.75
CA HIS A 243 4.88 -6.73 -6.33
C HIS A 243 5.24 -8.16 -5.88
N ILE A 244 4.85 -9.18 -6.64
CA ILE A 244 5.29 -10.57 -6.46
C ILE A 244 6.05 -10.98 -7.71
N THR A 245 7.38 -10.99 -7.64
CA THR A 245 8.24 -11.30 -8.77
C THR A 245 9.33 -12.28 -8.35
N PHE A 246 9.32 -13.49 -8.93
CA PHE A 246 10.29 -14.53 -8.63
C PHE A 246 11.66 -14.22 -9.26
N GLY A 247 12.51 -13.59 -8.46
CA GLY A 247 13.83 -13.11 -8.86
C GLY A 247 13.86 -11.60 -9.14
N THR A 248 14.25 -10.84 -8.12
CA THR A 248 14.40 -9.38 -8.17
C THR A 248 15.73 -8.98 -7.53
N ALA A 249 16.45 -8.08 -8.16
CA ALA A 249 17.60 -7.40 -7.58
C ALA A 249 17.51 -5.89 -7.85
N THR A 250 17.51 -5.11 -6.78
CA THR A 250 17.36 -3.64 -6.82
C THR A 250 18.56 -2.97 -6.19
N LEU A 251 19.22 -2.09 -6.94
CA LEU A 251 20.25 -1.18 -6.46
C LEU A 251 19.63 0.21 -6.27
N GLY A 252 19.79 0.79 -5.09
CA GLY A 252 19.27 2.12 -4.77
C GLY A 252 20.34 3.07 -4.25
N PHE A 253 20.19 4.34 -4.63
CA PHE A 253 20.96 5.47 -4.13
C PHE A 253 19.99 6.51 -3.55
N ARG A 254 20.24 6.93 -2.31
CA ARG A 254 19.46 7.96 -1.62
C ARG A 254 20.33 9.14 -1.24
N TYR A 255 19.86 10.34 -1.55
CA TYR A 255 20.41 11.59 -1.03
C TYR A 255 19.29 12.45 -0.45
N LYS A 256 19.34 12.74 0.87
CA LYS A 256 18.27 13.45 1.59
C LYS A 256 16.89 12.79 1.31
N ASN A 257 15.98 13.53 0.70
CA ASN A 257 14.61 13.15 0.40
C ASN A 257 14.40 12.72 -1.06
N VAL A 258 15.48 12.40 -1.75
CA VAL A 258 15.46 11.92 -3.14
C VAL A 258 16.11 10.55 -3.20
N LYS A 259 15.50 9.63 -3.93
CA LYS A 259 15.99 8.27 -4.11
C LYS A 259 15.86 7.87 -5.58
N LEU A 260 16.96 7.33 -6.14
CA LEU A 260 17.01 6.74 -7.46
C LEU A 260 17.31 5.25 -7.33
N GLU A 261 16.54 4.43 -8.03
CA GLU A 261 16.65 2.98 -7.98
C GLU A 261 16.64 2.40 -9.38
N GLY A 262 17.33 1.28 -9.54
CA GLY A 262 17.28 0.44 -10.73
C GLY A 262 17.12 -1.02 -10.35
N SER A 263 16.27 -1.75 -11.06
CA SER A 263 16.04 -3.18 -10.82
C SER A 263 16.25 -4.00 -12.08
N VAL A 264 16.74 -5.22 -11.89
CA VAL A 264 16.63 -6.32 -12.83
C VAL A 264 15.76 -7.40 -12.19
N PHE A 265 14.82 -7.96 -12.96
CA PHE A 265 13.82 -8.86 -12.41
C PHE A 265 13.21 -9.79 -13.47
N THR A 266 12.45 -10.77 -13.04
CA THR A 266 11.66 -11.64 -13.91
C THR A 266 10.39 -10.91 -14.35
N GLY A 267 10.23 -10.66 -15.66
CA GLY A 267 9.07 -9.91 -16.18
C GLY A 267 7.75 -10.66 -16.09
N ARG A 268 7.82 -12.01 -16.16
CA ARG A 268 6.65 -12.89 -16.05
C ARG A 268 6.03 -12.76 -14.66
N GLU A 269 4.72 -12.50 -14.61
CA GLU A 269 3.92 -12.61 -13.39
C GLU A 269 3.88 -14.07 -12.91
N PRO A 270 3.63 -14.32 -11.61
CA PRO A 270 3.51 -15.68 -11.07
C PRO A 270 2.50 -16.53 -11.87
N ASP A 271 2.75 -17.83 -11.97
CA ASP A 271 1.85 -18.73 -12.65
C ASP A 271 0.65 -19.16 -11.76
N GLU A 272 -0.19 -20.11 -12.23
CA GLU A 272 -1.38 -20.56 -11.50
C GLU A 272 -1.08 -21.50 -10.30
N TYR A 273 0.17 -21.93 -10.13
CA TYR A 273 0.61 -22.84 -9.07
C TYR A 273 1.08 -22.07 -7.84
N ARG A 274 0.16 -21.59 -7.04
CA ARG A 274 0.36 -20.63 -5.95
C ARG A 274 1.17 -21.11 -4.74
N TYR A 275 1.71 -22.34 -4.76
CA TYR A 275 2.43 -22.95 -3.64
C TYR A 275 3.89 -23.22 -3.91
N ASP A 276 4.37 -23.06 -5.13
CA ASP A 276 5.74 -23.30 -5.54
C ASP A 276 6.50 -22.00 -5.83
N PHE A 277 7.70 -22.13 -6.35
CA PHE A 277 8.56 -21.01 -6.70
C PHE A 277 8.85 -21.02 -8.18
N ASP A 278 8.42 -20.00 -8.87
CA ASP A 278 8.69 -19.84 -10.28
C ASP A 278 10.18 -19.68 -10.57
N LYS A 279 10.58 -20.17 -11.74
CA LYS A 279 11.97 -20.07 -12.17
C LYS A 279 12.36 -18.61 -12.46
N PRO A 280 13.36 -18.02 -11.75
CA PRO A 280 13.81 -16.67 -12.02
C PRO A 280 14.45 -16.57 -13.42
N ARG A 281 14.19 -15.46 -14.12
CA ARG A 281 14.66 -15.20 -15.48
C ARG A 281 15.58 -13.99 -15.56
N PHE A 282 15.34 -12.95 -14.73
CA PHE A 282 16.06 -11.67 -14.74
C PHE A 282 16.13 -11.04 -16.14
N ASP A 283 15.04 -11.09 -16.88
CA ASP A 283 14.93 -10.69 -18.28
C ASP A 283 14.29 -9.31 -18.48
N SER A 284 13.95 -8.63 -17.39
CA SER A 284 13.26 -7.35 -17.35
C SER A 284 14.01 -6.35 -16.48
N TYR A 285 13.75 -5.06 -16.69
CA TYR A 285 14.44 -4.01 -15.94
C TYR A 285 13.52 -2.80 -15.72
N SER A 286 13.80 -2.05 -14.66
CA SER A 286 13.09 -0.82 -14.33
C SER A 286 13.98 0.22 -13.69
N VAL A 287 13.49 1.46 -13.69
CA VAL A 287 14.07 2.58 -12.97
C VAL A 287 12.95 3.36 -12.26
N ARG A 288 13.21 3.81 -11.02
CA ARG A 288 12.27 4.61 -10.24
C ARG A 288 12.99 5.77 -9.57
N LEU A 289 12.40 6.96 -9.69
CA LEU A 289 12.77 8.15 -8.93
C LEU A 289 11.68 8.43 -7.91
N SER A 290 12.06 8.54 -6.62
CA SER A 290 11.16 8.88 -5.53
C SER A 290 11.61 10.15 -4.83
N VAL A 291 10.67 11.01 -4.46
CA VAL A 291 10.92 12.27 -3.78
C VAL A 291 9.86 12.50 -2.70
N ASN A 292 10.29 12.74 -1.44
CA ASN A 292 9.41 13.20 -0.38
C ASN A 292 9.68 14.69 -0.13
N PRO A 293 8.95 15.62 -0.77
CA PRO A 293 9.20 17.06 -0.64
C PRO A 293 8.85 17.60 0.75
N SER A 294 7.98 16.93 1.48
CA SER A 294 7.64 17.20 2.87
C SER A 294 7.34 15.90 3.61
N LYS A 295 7.01 15.99 4.89
CA LYS A 295 6.60 14.81 5.68
C LYS A 295 5.24 14.25 5.27
N GLU A 296 4.38 15.09 4.69
CA GLU A 296 3.03 14.73 4.28
C GLU A 296 2.97 14.16 2.86
N TRP A 297 4.02 14.29 2.03
CA TRP A 297 4.00 13.95 0.62
C TRP A 297 5.08 12.97 0.21
N ALA A 298 4.71 11.98 -0.60
CA ALA A 298 5.62 11.11 -1.34
C ALA A 298 5.23 11.09 -2.82
N LEU A 299 6.21 11.35 -3.68
CA LEU A 299 6.06 11.39 -5.13
C LEU A 299 6.97 10.34 -5.77
N GLN A 300 6.52 9.70 -6.83
CA GLN A 300 7.37 8.82 -7.63
C GLN A 300 7.05 8.93 -9.12
N VAL A 301 8.06 8.61 -9.93
CA VAL A 301 7.93 8.30 -11.35
C VAL A 301 8.80 7.09 -11.66
N SER A 302 8.29 6.15 -12.44
CA SER A 302 9.05 4.96 -12.84
C SER A 302 8.74 4.54 -14.28
N ASN A 303 9.69 3.82 -14.86
CA ASN A 303 9.52 3.16 -16.15
C ASN A 303 10.16 1.77 -16.07
N GLY A 304 9.48 0.77 -16.63
CA GLY A 304 9.97 -0.59 -16.73
C GLY A 304 9.69 -1.20 -18.09
N TRP A 305 10.61 -2.05 -18.54
CA TRP A 305 10.40 -2.94 -19.66
C TRP A 305 10.26 -4.37 -19.12
N LEU A 306 9.09 -4.96 -19.38
CA LEU A 306 8.69 -6.28 -18.91
C LEU A 306 8.64 -7.23 -20.10
N LYS A 307 9.35 -8.34 -20.00
CA LYS A 307 9.33 -9.38 -21.00
C LYS A 307 8.21 -10.37 -20.70
N SER A 308 7.22 -10.43 -21.61
CA SER A 308 6.16 -11.43 -21.57
C SER A 308 5.53 -11.55 -20.16
N PRO A 309 4.92 -10.48 -19.63
CA PRO A 309 4.40 -10.48 -18.25
C PRO A 309 3.26 -11.49 -18.09
N GLU A 310 2.39 -11.67 -19.07
CA GLU A 310 1.25 -12.56 -18.99
C GLU A 310 1.53 -13.93 -19.61
N VAL A 311 1.08 -15.00 -18.92
CA VAL A 311 1.26 -16.37 -19.40
C VAL A 311 0.48 -16.62 -20.68
N ALA A 312 -0.73 -16.05 -20.78
CA ALA A 312 -1.60 -16.18 -21.95
C ALA A 312 -1.05 -15.48 -23.20
N GLU A 313 -0.13 -14.52 -23.04
CA GLU A 313 0.47 -13.71 -24.09
C GLU A 313 2.01 -13.79 -24.10
N PRO A 314 2.59 -14.98 -24.37
CA PRO A 314 4.01 -15.26 -24.14
C PRO A 314 4.97 -14.48 -25.02
N ASN A 315 4.50 -13.84 -26.08
CA ASN A 315 5.31 -13.05 -27.03
C ASN A 315 5.11 -11.54 -26.85
N ASP A 316 4.23 -11.11 -25.95
CA ASP A 316 3.97 -9.69 -25.74
C ASP A 316 4.90 -9.12 -24.67
N ASN A 317 5.59 -8.05 -25.02
CA ASN A 317 6.45 -7.30 -24.10
C ASN A 317 5.78 -5.95 -23.78
N VAL A 318 5.82 -5.57 -22.52
CA VAL A 318 5.16 -4.36 -22.03
C VAL A 318 6.18 -3.33 -21.59
N ASN A 319 6.05 -2.10 -22.09
CA ASN A 319 6.68 -0.94 -21.46
C ASN A 319 5.67 -0.29 -20.53
N ARG A 320 5.95 -0.32 -19.23
CA ARG A 320 5.10 0.23 -18.18
C ARG A 320 5.69 1.55 -17.67
N PHE A 321 4.89 2.61 -17.71
CA PHE A 321 5.22 3.89 -17.11
C PHE A 321 4.25 4.17 -15.98
N THR A 322 4.75 4.68 -14.84
CA THR A 322 3.90 5.09 -13.72
C THR A 322 4.32 6.42 -13.14
N ALA A 323 3.37 7.15 -12.61
CA ALA A 323 3.59 8.32 -11.77
C ALA A 323 2.58 8.31 -10.62
N SER A 324 2.99 8.67 -9.42
CA SER A 324 2.09 8.75 -8.28
C SER A 324 2.40 9.89 -7.32
N ALA A 325 1.36 10.34 -6.62
CA ALA A 325 1.44 11.28 -5.52
C ALA A 325 0.64 10.71 -4.34
N ILE A 326 1.30 10.52 -3.21
CA ILE A 326 0.71 10.03 -1.97
C ILE A 326 0.76 11.16 -0.95
N HIS A 327 -0.37 11.48 -0.36
CA HIS A 327 -0.51 12.46 0.71
C HIS A 327 -1.09 11.79 1.95
N THR A 328 -0.47 12.06 3.10
CA THR A 328 -0.98 11.65 4.40
C THR A 328 -0.85 12.81 5.38
N LYS A 329 -1.93 13.10 6.08
CA LYS A 329 -1.97 14.14 7.12
C LYS A 329 -2.65 13.62 8.36
N MET A 330 -1.96 13.68 9.49
CA MET A 330 -2.56 13.42 10.80
C MET A 330 -3.46 14.60 11.20
N LEU A 331 -4.67 14.30 11.63
CA LEU A 331 -5.67 15.25 12.14
C LEU A 331 -5.79 15.19 13.66
N GLY A 332 -5.10 14.24 14.28
CA GLY A 332 -5.07 13.95 15.71
C GLY A 332 -4.30 12.66 15.94
N ASP A 333 -4.31 12.12 17.16
CA ASP A 333 -3.52 10.95 17.53
C ASP A 333 -3.99 9.66 16.82
N ASP A 334 -5.28 9.58 16.49
CA ASP A 334 -5.92 8.40 15.87
C ASP A 334 -6.82 8.76 14.69
N SER A 335 -6.64 9.96 14.14
CA SER A 335 -7.42 10.48 13.02
C SER A 335 -6.48 11.01 11.94
N TYR A 336 -6.78 10.70 10.68
CA TYR A 336 -5.95 11.12 9.55
C TYR A 336 -6.74 11.15 8.24
N VAL A 337 -6.22 11.85 7.26
CA VAL A 337 -6.60 11.73 5.85
C VAL A 337 -5.43 11.17 5.06
N ALA A 338 -5.71 10.18 4.20
CA ALA A 338 -4.75 9.61 3.27
C ALA A 338 -5.33 9.63 1.86
N THR A 339 -4.57 10.16 0.91
CA THR A 339 -4.99 10.28 -0.50
C THR A 339 -3.86 9.79 -1.39
N THR A 340 -4.18 8.99 -2.38
CA THR A 340 -3.24 8.53 -3.41
C THR A 340 -3.81 8.79 -4.79
N LEU A 341 -3.02 9.43 -5.64
CA LEU A 341 -3.27 9.57 -7.08
C LEU A 341 -2.20 8.77 -7.82
N VAL A 342 -2.63 7.89 -8.72
CA VAL A 342 -1.74 7.10 -9.58
C VAL A 342 -2.14 7.29 -11.04
N TYR A 343 -1.16 7.50 -11.87
CA TYR A 343 -1.24 7.30 -13.31
C TYR A 343 -0.38 6.09 -13.67
N GLY A 344 -0.95 5.13 -14.37
CA GLY A 344 -0.28 3.98 -14.95
C GLY A 344 -0.51 3.93 -16.45
N GLN A 345 0.44 3.36 -17.17
CA GLN A 345 0.34 3.20 -18.61
C GLN A 345 1.11 1.98 -19.05
N ASN A 346 0.45 1.07 -19.75
CA ASN A 346 1.09 -0.03 -20.48
C ASN A 346 1.17 0.31 -21.96
N ARG A 347 2.32 0.05 -22.57
CA ARG A 347 2.50 0.14 -24.02
C ARG A 347 2.95 -1.22 -24.55
N HIS A 348 2.11 -1.80 -25.38
CA HIS A 348 2.35 -3.08 -26.09
C HIS A 348 1.66 -3.07 -27.44
N HIS A 349 2.08 -3.93 -28.38
CA HIS A 349 1.53 -4.03 -29.75
C HIS A 349 1.38 -2.67 -30.46
N GLY A 350 2.23 -1.67 -30.14
CA GLY A 350 2.13 -0.32 -30.72
C GLY A 350 1.00 0.53 -30.15
N ARG A 351 0.23 0.04 -29.17
CA ARG A 351 -0.86 0.75 -28.48
C ARG A 351 -0.39 1.22 -27.10
N THR A 352 -1.10 2.19 -26.58
CA THR A 352 -0.90 2.72 -25.23
C THR A 352 -2.23 2.68 -24.50
N GLN A 353 -2.26 1.98 -23.37
CA GLN A 353 -3.43 1.85 -22.51
C GLN A 353 -3.17 2.54 -21.17
N PRO A 354 -3.84 3.66 -20.91
CA PRO A 354 -3.71 4.40 -19.66
C PRO A 354 -4.67 3.89 -18.59
N ALA A 355 -4.25 4.10 -17.33
CA ALA A 355 -5.08 3.96 -16.15
C ALA A 355 -4.88 5.14 -15.21
N VAL A 356 -5.94 5.55 -14.52
CA VAL A 356 -5.92 6.58 -13.48
C VAL A 356 -6.64 6.05 -12.25
N LEU A 357 -6.03 6.22 -11.11
CA LEU A 357 -6.57 5.83 -9.81
C LEU A 357 -6.52 7.02 -8.85
N LEU A 358 -7.63 7.31 -8.19
CA LEU A 358 -7.69 8.22 -7.06
C LEU A 358 -8.31 7.49 -5.87
N GLU A 359 -7.53 7.29 -4.82
CA GLU A 359 -7.97 6.69 -3.55
C GLU A 359 -7.96 7.72 -2.43
N ASN A 360 -8.94 7.65 -1.56
CA ASN A 360 -9.00 8.47 -0.36
C ASN A 360 -9.54 7.68 0.82
N SER A 361 -8.96 7.90 2.00
CA SER A 361 -9.45 7.36 3.28
C SER A 361 -9.36 8.44 4.35
N LEU A 362 -10.49 8.75 4.96
CA LEU A 362 -10.62 9.62 6.13
C LEU A 362 -10.90 8.75 7.35
N GLN A 363 -9.93 8.60 8.22
CA GLN A 363 -10.07 7.93 9.51
C GLN A 363 -10.42 8.96 10.57
N LEU A 364 -11.55 8.79 11.25
CA LEU A 364 -11.98 9.59 12.39
C LEU A 364 -12.16 8.65 13.58
N HIS A 365 -11.17 8.61 14.45
CA HIS A 365 -11.11 7.68 15.60
C HIS A 365 -11.37 6.23 15.17
N LYS A 366 -12.53 5.69 15.51
CA LYS A 366 -12.91 4.29 15.21
C LYS A 366 -13.61 4.11 13.87
N THR A 367 -13.90 5.17 13.12
CA THR A 367 -14.67 5.11 11.88
C THR A 367 -13.84 5.61 10.71
N ALA A 368 -13.83 4.88 9.61
CA ALA A 368 -13.27 5.36 8.36
C ALA A 368 -14.35 5.50 7.29
N ILE A 369 -14.25 6.57 6.52
CA ILE A 369 -14.99 6.76 5.27
C ILE A 369 -13.93 6.75 4.17
N TYR A 370 -14.13 5.93 3.14
CA TYR A 370 -13.16 5.81 2.07
C TYR A 370 -13.84 5.74 0.71
N GLY A 371 -13.07 6.07 -0.33
CA GLY A 371 -13.53 6.02 -1.69
C GLY A 371 -12.39 5.78 -2.67
N ARG A 372 -12.76 5.31 -3.86
CA ARG A 372 -11.87 5.08 -4.99
C ARG A 372 -12.57 5.47 -6.27
N TYR A 373 -11.92 6.25 -7.11
CA TYR A 373 -12.28 6.44 -8.50
C TYR A 373 -11.22 5.79 -9.37
N GLU A 374 -11.65 5.09 -10.40
CA GLU A 374 -10.80 4.38 -11.33
C GLU A 374 -11.23 4.64 -12.76
N TYR A 375 -10.26 4.88 -13.59
CA TYR A 375 -10.37 4.85 -15.05
C TYR A 375 -9.32 3.88 -15.57
N VAL A 376 -9.73 2.93 -16.41
CA VAL A 376 -8.82 2.02 -17.09
C VAL A 376 -9.25 1.87 -18.55
N GLN A 377 -8.28 1.72 -19.43
CA GLN A 377 -8.52 1.37 -20.80
C GLN A 377 -8.09 -0.08 -21.03
N LYS A 378 -9.01 -0.93 -21.47
CA LYS A 378 -8.78 -2.35 -21.78
C LYS A 378 -9.21 -2.66 -23.19
N ASP A 379 -8.46 -3.51 -23.89
CA ASP A 379 -8.85 -3.99 -25.21
C ASP A 379 -9.78 -5.22 -25.15
N ALA A 380 -10.25 -5.67 -26.30
CA ALA A 380 -11.11 -6.82 -26.39
C ALA A 380 -10.38 -8.11 -26.00
N GLY A 381 -9.08 -8.19 -26.27
CA GLY A 381 -8.22 -9.31 -25.92
C GLY A 381 -8.11 -9.51 -24.41
N GLU A 382 -7.85 -8.44 -23.64
CA GLU A 382 -7.84 -8.50 -22.18
C GLU A 382 -9.19 -8.94 -21.59
N LEU A 383 -10.32 -8.55 -22.24
CA LEU A 383 -11.66 -8.90 -21.78
C LEU A 383 -12.18 -10.24 -22.30
N ASP A 384 -11.36 -11.02 -23.02
CA ASP A 384 -11.73 -12.29 -23.70
C ASP A 384 -12.97 -12.11 -24.60
N LEU A 385 -12.88 -11.10 -25.50
CA LEU A 385 -13.95 -10.68 -26.41
C LEU A 385 -13.48 -10.57 -27.87
N GLU A 386 -12.35 -11.15 -28.25
CA GLU A 386 -11.80 -11.10 -29.61
C GLU A 386 -12.79 -11.67 -30.63
N ASP A 387 -13.54 -12.71 -30.27
CA ASP A 387 -14.57 -13.32 -31.14
C ASP A 387 -15.74 -12.37 -31.41
N MET A 388 -15.99 -11.41 -30.52
CA MET A 388 -17.07 -10.41 -30.66
C MET A 388 -16.63 -9.15 -31.35
N PHE A 389 -15.34 -8.81 -31.31
CA PHE A 389 -14.77 -7.55 -31.74
C PHE A 389 -13.50 -7.73 -32.59
N ALA A 390 -13.71 -7.98 -33.89
CA ALA A 390 -12.65 -8.37 -34.84
C ALA A 390 -11.46 -7.40 -34.97
N ASN A 391 -11.59 -6.13 -34.54
CA ASN A 391 -10.52 -5.12 -34.62
C ASN A 391 -9.88 -4.82 -33.27
N ASP A 392 -10.16 -5.62 -32.26
CA ASP A 392 -9.62 -5.51 -30.91
C ASP A 392 -9.68 -4.05 -30.38
N PRO A 393 -10.89 -3.44 -30.26
CA PRO A 393 -11.03 -2.06 -29.83
C PRO A 393 -10.71 -1.88 -28.34
N ASN A 394 -10.23 -0.70 -27.97
CA ASN A 394 -10.08 -0.30 -26.59
C ASN A 394 -11.41 0.18 -25.98
N PHE A 395 -11.70 -0.23 -24.76
CA PHE A 395 -12.86 0.16 -23.96
C PHE A 395 -12.43 1.03 -22.77
N ASN A 396 -13.08 2.18 -22.63
CA ASN A 396 -12.88 3.09 -21.49
C ASN A 396 -13.82 2.70 -20.35
N ILE A 397 -13.28 2.15 -19.29
CA ILE A 397 -14.02 1.67 -18.12
C ILE A 397 -13.81 2.66 -16.98
N ASN A 398 -14.89 3.01 -16.29
CA ASN A 398 -14.84 3.85 -15.10
C ASN A 398 -15.56 3.13 -13.96
N ALA A 399 -15.03 3.29 -12.74
CA ALA A 399 -15.63 2.76 -11.54
C ALA A 399 -15.52 3.76 -10.37
N VAL A 400 -16.54 3.82 -9.53
CA VAL A 400 -16.55 4.62 -8.31
C VAL A 400 -16.94 3.73 -7.15
N THR A 401 -16.04 3.58 -6.19
CA THR A 401 -16.28 2.86 -4.93
C THR A 401 -16.44 3.85 -3.78
N LEU A 402 -17.43 3.63 -2.93
CA LEU A 402 -17.58 4.29 -1.64
C LEU A 402 -17.80 3.26 -0.55
N GLY A 403 -17.13 3.44 0.57
CA GLY A 403 -17.23 2.53 1.70
C GLY A 403 -17.11 3.24 3.05
N VAL A 404 -17.58 2.55 4.06
CA VAL A 404 -17.46 2.96 5.45
C VAL A 404 -17.14 1.74 6.30
N ASN A 405 -16.30 1.92 7.29
CA ASN A 405 -16.07 0.89 8.30
C ASN A 405 -15.94 1.47 9.71
N ARG A 406 -16.07 0.59 10.69
CA ARG A 406 -15.96 0.92 12.10
C ARG A 406 -15.21 -0.16 12.86
N ILE A 407 -14.22 0.24 13.64
CA ILE A 407 -13.54 -0.61 14.61
C ILE A 407 -14.55 -0.94 15.72
N LEU A 408 -14.95 -2.21 15.80
CA LEU A 408 -15.88 -2.73 16.81
C LEU A 408 -15.19 -2.95 18.14
N ALA A 409 -13.99 -3.53 18.08
CA ALA A 409 -13.18 -3.85 19.25
C ALA A 409 -11.70 -3.75 18.93
N THR A 410 -10.91 -3.42 19.96
CA THR A 410 -9.46 -3.55 19.93
C THR A 410 -9.05 -4.42 21.12
N VAL A 411 -8.46 -5.58 20.85
CA VAL A 411 -8.04 -6.56 21.85
C VAL A 411 -6.54 -6.82 21.68
N LYS A 412 -5.74 -6.58 22.70
CA LYS A 412 -4.28 -6.78 22.69
C LYS A 412 -3.60 -6.21 21.42
N GLN A 413 -3.91 -4.96 21.09
CA GLN A 413 -3.40 -4.24 19.90
C GLN A 413 -3.85 -4.86 18.55
N THR A 414 -4.95 -5.58 18.53
CA THR A 414 -5.59 -6.12 17.31
C THR A 414 -6.96 -5.51 17.16
N ASN A 415 -7.24 -4.92 16.01
CA ASN A 415 -8.55 -4.39 15.66
C ASN A 415 -9.42 -5.49 15.04
N LEU A 416 -10.68 -5.54 15.46
CA LEU A 416 -11.78 -6.15 14.74
C LEU A 416 -12.64 -5.03 14.17
N THR A 417 -12.77 -4.96 12.86
CA THR A 417 -13.45 -3.90 12.12
C THR A 417 -14.56 -4.51 11.27
N MET A 418 -15.73 -3.89 11.23
CA MET A 418 -16.80 -4.22 10.29
C MET A 418 -16.92 -3.10 9.27
N GLY A 419 -17.10 -3.44 8.01
CA GLY A 419 -17.25 -2.48 6.92
C GLY A 419 -18.19 -2.94 5.84
N LEU A 420 -18.63 -1.98 5.06
CA LEU A 420 -19.40 -2.18 3.84
C LEU A 420 -18.92 -1.21 2.76
N GLN A 421 -19.02 -1.63 1.51
CA GLN A 421 -18.75 -0.79 0.35
C GLN A 421 -19.68 -1.13 -0.81
N SER A 422 -19.83 -0.16 -1.70
CA SER A 422 -20.51 -0.34 -2.98
C SER A 422 -19.67 0.28 -4.09
N THR A 423 -19.60 -0.39 -5.23
CA THR A 423 -18.92 0.08 -6.44
C THR A 423 -19.94 0.23 -7.56
N LEU A 424 -19.99 1.42 -8.15
CA LEU A 424 -20.75 1.71 -9.36
C LEU A 424 -19.80 1.67 -10.55
N ASN A 425 -20.02 0.75 -11.47
CA ASN A 425 -19.27 0.65 -12.71
C ASN A 425 -20.03 1.34 -13.84
N PHE A 426 -19.31 1.92 -14.80
CA PHE A 426 -19.88 2.58 -15.97
C PHE A 426 -19.42 1.83 -17.22
N SER A 427 -20.32 0.99 -17.76
CA SER A 427 -20.03 0.18 -18.94
C SER A 427 -20.01 1.02 -20.20
N PRO A 428 -18.96 0.91 -21.05
CA PRO A 428 -18.99 1.46 -22.42
C PRO A 428 -20.19 0.92 -23.21
N ALA A 429 -20.70 1.72 -24.15
CA ALA A 429 -21.90 1.37 -24.90
C ALA A 429 -21.84 -0.04 -25.54
N ALA A 430 -20.69 -0.41 -26.10
CA ALA A 430 -20.46 -1.71 -26.74
C ALA A 430 -20.51 -2.89 -25.75
N LEU A 431 -20.18 -2.66 -24.47
CA LEU A 431 -20.15 -3.72 -23.44
C LEU A 431 -21.46 -3.83 -22.64
N LYS A 432 -22.41 -2.92 -22.83
CA LYS A 432 -23.71 -2.95 -22.12
C LYS A 432 -24.49 -4.26 -22.29
N PRO A 433 -24.48 -4.96 -23.44
CA PRO A 433 -25.16 -6.24 -23.57
C PRO A 433 -24.60 -7.35 -22.66
N LEU A 434 -23.34 -7.22 -22.21
CA LEU A 434 -22.67 -8.17 -21.33
C LEU A 434 -22.73 -7.76 -19.85
N TYR A 435 -22.52 -6.48 -19.56
CA TYR A 435 -22.36 -5.97 -18.19
C TYR A 435 -23.57 -5.19 -17.66
N GLY A 436 -24.54 -4.87 -18.53
CA GLY A 436 -25.55 -3.87 -18.21
C GLY A 436 -24.98 -2.44 -18.36
N SER A 437 -25.79 -1.43 -18.14
CA SER A 437 -25.34 -0.01 -18.31
C SER A 437 -24.51 0.49 -17.14
N SER A 438 -24.83 0.04 -15.92
CA SER A 438 -24.18 0.49 -14.69
C SER A 438 -24.32 -0.61 -13.64
N PRO A 439 -23.54 -1.69 -13.70
CA PRO A 439 -23.55 -2.76 -12.71
C PRO A 439 -23.08 -2.22 -11.37
N VAL A 440 -23.77 -2.63 -10.30
CA VAL A 440 -23.49 -2.23 -8.92
C VAL A 440 -22.94 -3.43 -8.18
N ALA A 441 -21.75 -3.30 -7.64
CA ALA A 441 -21.20 -4.25 -6.70
C ALA A 441 -21.50 -3.82 -5.26
N PHE A 442 -21.63 -4.81 -4.38
CA PHE A 442 -21.81 -4.60 -2.95
C PHE A 442 -20.97 -5.60 -2.17
N GLN A 443 -20.39 -5.14 -1.07
CA GLN A 443 -19.61 -5.97 -0.17
C GLN A 443 -19.89 -5.61 1.28
N VAL A 444 -19.90 -6.63 2.12
CA VAL A 444 -19.86 -6.51 3.57
C VAL A 444 -18.70 -7.36 4.09
N TYR A 445 -17.94 -6.84 5.04
CA TYR A 445 -16.75 -7.54 5.52
C TYR A 445 -16.49 -7.33 7.02
N LEU A 446 -15.79 -8.30 7.57
CA LEU A 446 -15.06 -8.18 8.82
C LEU A 446 -13.57 -8.14 8.51
N ARG A 447 -12.83 -7.24 9.12
CA ARG A 447 -11.38 -7.14 9.00
C ARG A 447 -10.70 -7.31 10.34
N ILE A 448 -9.60 -8.08 10.35
CA ILE A 448 -8.69 -8.22 11.47
C ILE A 448 -7.31 -7.68 11.03
N ASN A 449 -6.76 -6.74 11.78
CA ASN A 449 -5.44 -6.16 11.53
C ASN A 449 -4.83 -5.62 12.83
N PRO A 450 -3.49 -5.40 12.90
CA PRO A 450 -2.89 -4.68 14.02
C PRO A 450 -3.54 -3.33 14.24
N ALA A 451 -3.64 -2.88 15.47
CA ALA A 451 -4.09 -1.52 15.79
C ALA A 451 -2.99 -0.50 15.46
N LEU A 452 -3.38 0.76 15.39
CA LEU A 452 -2.46 1.87 15.23
C LEU A 452 -1.42 1.86 16.37
N MET A 453 -0.15 1.86 15.98
CA MET A 453 0.95 1.89 16.94
C MET A 453 1.06 3.28 17.58
N LYS A 454 0.89 3.35 18.90
CA LYS A 454 1.10 4.58 19.68
C LYS A 454 2.55 4.66 20.14
N MET A 455 3.28 5.66 19.66
CA MET A 455 4.64 5.93 20.14
C MET A 455 4.59 6.42 21.59
N GLY A 456 4.88 5.55 22.55
CA GLY A 456 4.90 5.88 23.98
C GLY A 456 4.36 4.82 24.93
N GLU A 457 3.59 3.83 24.47
CA GLU A 457 3.00 2.79 25.31
C GLU A 457 3.91 1.57 25.60
N THR A 458 5.09 1.50 25.00
CA THR A 458 6.02 0.37 25.15
C THR A 458 6.58 0.22 26.59
N LYS A 459 6.33 1.18 27.48
CA LYS A 459 6.83 1.12 28.88
C LYS A 459 5.93 0.37 29.86
N ARG A 460 4.67 0.09 29.54
CA ARG A 460 3.76 -0.55 30.53
C ARG A 460 3.78 -2.08 30.53
N SER A 461 4.09 -2.74 29.42
CA SER A 461 4.00 -4.20 29.33
C SER A 461 5.13 -4.95 30.07
N HIS A 462 6.24 -4.31 30.39
CA HIS A 462 7.33 -4.95 31.15
C HIS A 462 7.21 -4.79 32.67
N GLN A 463 6.41 -3.85 33.17
CA GLN A 463 6.21 -3.66 34.60
C GLN A 463 5.10 -4.57 35.17
N GLU A 464 4.10 -4.91 34.36
CA GLU A 464 3.02 -5.82 34.80
C GLU A 464 3.45 -7.30 34.82
N MET A 465 4.45 -7.72 34.01
CA MET A 465 4.97 -9.08 34.03
C MET A 465 5.93 -9.37 35.21
N ASN A 466 6.43 -8.36 35.92
CA ASN A 466 7.34 -8.53 37.05
C ASN A 466 6.66 -8.42 38.43
N MET A 467 5.34 -8.26 38.49
CA MET A 467 4.60 -8.19 39.74
C MET A 467 3.82 -9.48 40.11
N ASP A 468 3.82 -10.48 39.21
CA ASP A 468 3.13 -11.78 39.43
C ASP A 468 4.11 -12.98 39.53
N MET A 469 5.35 -12.76 40.00
CA MET A 469 6.24 -13.86 40.43
C MET A 469 6.72 -13.67 41.85
#